data_2952815081487e59a666246cd2c2b376
#
_entry.id   2952815081487e59a666246cd2c2b376
#
_cell.length_a   1.000
_cell.length_b   1.000
_cell.length_c   1.000
_cell.angle_alpha   90.00
_cell.angle_beta   90.00
_cell.angle_gamma   90.00
#
_symmetry.space_group_name_H-M   'P 1'
#
loop_
_entity.id
_entity.type
_entity.pdbx_description
1 polymer ?
#
loop_
_entity_poly.entity_id
_entity_poly.type
_entity_poly.pdbx_seq_one_letter_code
_entity_poly.pdbx_strand_id
1 'polypeptide(L)'
;MTHITVKTALLTIVVASLLTACSSIEPTVTNVSNTAHLVTTQDYLHKSSTHPARLATAPNEIRVTLLGTGSPVPSINRYGMSTLVQANGYNFVFDAGRGNVVRLTQAGVPLGKIDGVFLTHYHSDHVNSLSDLWMTGYIPAFGGRQGSFNVYGPKGINSLVEGLKMAHADDIRVRVADGELKEATTSMVAHEFDTNSVVFDNNGVRITAFDVQHDHNGAIQPAVGFRIDYAGRSVLLSGDTIPTPNILKYGKDVDLLVHEVAEFEDINALPQVYAHHTNPRQAGEIFTKTKPKMAVYSHIVNGVSAQVIGIPDDKLIERTRATYKGPLVVGEDLMSFSITPKGVDIYRH
;
A
#
# COMPACT_ATOMS: atom_id res chain seq x y z
N MET A 1 -1.24 -49.11 64.35
CA MET A 1 -2.47 -48.75 65.07
C MET A 1 -2.73 -47.33 64.74
N THR A 2 -3.65 -46.99 64.02
CA THR A 2 -4.99 -46.56 64.10
C THR A 2 -5.52 -46.13 62.75
N HIS A 3 -6.64 -46.66 62.36
CA HIS A 3 -7.40 -46.39 61.16
C HIS A 3 -7.85 -44.96 61.05
N ILE A 4 -7.90 -44.40 59.80
CA ILE A 4 -8.92 -43.42 59.43
C ILE A 4 -9.45 -43.79 58.03
N THR A 5 -10.65 -44.41 58.04
CA THR A 5 -11.55 -44.53 56.94
C THR A 5 -12.47 -43.34 56.93
N VAL A 6 -12.48 -42.49 55.90
CA VAL A 6 -13.57 -41.54 55.69
C VAL A 6 -13.80 -41.29 54.22
N LYS A 7 -14.91 -41.80 53.75
CA LYS A 7 -15.99 -41.22 52.94
C LYS A 7 -15.66 -40.82 51.47
N THR A 8 -15.83 -41.83 50.65
CA THR A 8 -16.27 -41.73 49.27
C THR A 8 -17.79 -41.82 49.23
N ALA A 9 -18.53 -40.75 49.35
CA ALA A 9 -19.99 -40.74 49.19
C ALA A 9 -20.60 -39.33 49.17
N LEU A 10 -20.07 -38.40 48.35
CA LEU A 10 -20.81 -37.14 48.11
C LEU A 10 -20.44 -36.45 46.77
N LEU A 11 -20.12 -37.21 45.74
CA LEU A 11 -19.81 -36.62 44.42
C LEU A 11 -20.69 -37.12 43.27
N THR A 12 -21.73 -37.89 43.55
CA THR A 12 -22.55 -38.50 42.48
C THR A 12 -23.96 -37.87 42.34
N ILE A 13 -24.32 -36.86 43.11
CA ILE A 13 -25.65 -36.23 43.02
C ILE A 13 -25.64 -34.82 42.41
N VAL A 14 -24.49 -34.16 42.23
CA VAL A 14 -24.43 -32.81 41.65
C VAL A 14 -24.26 -32.80 40.12
N VAL A 15 -23.91 -33.93 39.50
CA VAL A 15 -23.72 -34.01 38.05
C VAL A 15 -25.03 -34.34 37.29
N ALA A 16 -26.04 -34.92 37.93
CA ALA A 16 -27.28 -35.27 37.26
C ALA A 16 -28.30 -34.10 37.14
N SER A 17 -28.12 -33.01 37.90
CA SER A 17 -29.05 -31.86 37.84
C SER A 17 -28.60 -30.72 36.93
N LEU A 18 -27.42 -30.83 36.32
CA LEU A 18 -26.92 -29.84 35.34
C LEU A 18 -27.07 -30.24 33.88
N LEU A 19 -27.53 -31.48 33.62
CA LEU A 19 -27.75 -31.99 32.27
C LEU A 19 -29.19 -31.88 31.79
N THR A 20 -30.14 -31.47 32.63
CA THR A 20 -31.57 -31.32 32.26
C THR A 20 -31.97 -29.85 31.98
N ALA A 21 -31.07 -28.89 32.11
CA ALA A 21 -31.37 -27.48 31.83
C ALA A 21 -30.91 -27.00 30.43
N CYS A 22 -30.36 -27.88 29.59
CA CYS A 22 -29.87 -27.51 28.25
C CYS A 22 -30.71 -28.06 27.08
N SER A 23 -31.96 -28.53 27.32
CA SER A 23 -32.74 -29.13 26.26
C SER A 23 -33.99 -28.36 25.82
N SER A 24 -34.03 -27.03 25.98
CA SER A 24 -35.17 -26.24 25.48
C SER A 24 -34.80 -24.80 25.06
N ILE A 25 -33.61 -24.59 24.49
CA ILE A 25 -33.39 -23.41 23.67
C ILE A 25 -33.26 -23.91 22.23
N GLU A 26 -34.41 -24.09 21.58
CA GLU A 26 -34.40 -24.10 20.11
C GLU A 26 -33.88 -22.76 19.65
N PRO A 27 -32.84 -22.73 18.80
CA PRO A 27 -32.46 -21.47 18.17
C PRO A 27 -33.61 -21.08 17.26
N THR A 28 -34.35 -20.05 17.63
CA THR A 28 -35.22 -19.32 16.70
C THR A 28 -34.31 -18.80 15.60
N VAL A 29 -34.16 -19.55 14.54
CA VAL A 29 -33.60 -19.07 13.28
C VAL A 29 -34.61 -18.05 12.76
N THR A 30 -34.51 -16.82 13.20
CA THR A 30 -35.09 -15.70 12.45
C THR A 30 -34.42 -15.74 11.10
N ASN A 31 -35.17 -16.07 10.07
CA ASN A 31 -34.83 -15.87 8.69
C ASN A 31 -34.58 -14.35 8.51
N VAL A 32 -33.41 -13.87 8.89
CA VAL A 32 -32.85 -12.67 8.33
C VAL A 32 -32.51 -13.09 6.89
N SER A 33 -33.31 -12.65 5.95
CA SER A 33 -32.93 -12.63 4.53
C SER A 33 -31.77 -11.67 4.38
N ASN A 34 -30.60 -12.06 4.86
CA ASN A 34 -29.34 -11.48 4.50
C ASN A 34 -29.10 -11.91 3.04
N THR A 35 -29.60 -11.14 2.11
CA THR A 35 -28.99 -11.00 0.80
C THR A 35 -27.66 -10.28 0.99
N ALA A 36 -26.76 -10.84 1.81
CA ALA A 36 -25.35 -10.61 1.64
C ALA A 36 -25.07 -11.16 0.24
N HIS A 37 -24.91 -10.30 -0.73
CA HIS A 37 -24.30 -10.68 -1.99
C HIS A 37 -22.94 -11.27 -1.64
N LEU A 38 -22.88 -12.59 -1.56
CA LEU A 38 -21.62 -13.31 -1.58
C LEU A 38 -20.99 -12.91 -2.90
N VAL A 39 -19.96 -12.05 -2.83
CA VAL A 39 -19.14 -11.76 -4.00
C VAL A 39 -18.60 -13.08 -4.49
N THR A 40 -19.16 -13.60 -5.57
CA THR A 40 -18.77 -14.91 -6.09
C THR A 40 -17.36 -14.78 -6.67
N THR A 41 -16.64 -15.88 -6.75
CA THR A 41 -15.34 -15.94 -7.45
C THR A 41 -15.48 -15.39 -8.87
N GLN A 42 -16.64 -15.56 -9.48
CA GLN A 42 -16.95 -15.09 -10.83
C GLN A 42 -17.08 -13.56 -10.88
N ASP A 43 -17.71 -12.92 -9.87
CA ASP A 43 -17.77 -11.45 -9.74
C ASP A 43 -16.38 -10.85 -9.54
N TYR A 44 -15.57 -11.51 -8.72
CA TYR A 44 -14.18 -11.13 -8.50
C TYR A 44 -13.36 -11.17 -9.78
N LEU A 45 -13.43 -12.27 -10.54
CA LEU A 45 -12.73 -12.42 -11.81
C LEU A 45 -13.25 -11.44 -12.88
N HIS A 46 -14.55 -11.16 -12.89
CA HIS A 46 -15.13 -10.18 -13.81
C HIS A 46 -14.62 -8.75 -13.53
N LYS A 47 -14.64 -8.32 -12.28
CA LYS A 47 -14.13 -7.00 -11.88
C LYS A 47 -12.65 -6.86 -12.20
N SER A 48 -11.82 -7.85 -11.90
CA SER A 48 -10.40 -7.81 -12.25
C SER A 48 -10.16 -7.80 -13.76
N SER A 49 -11.07 -8.39 -14.55
CA SER A 49 -10.96 -8.43 -16.02
C SER A 49 -11.16 -7.09 -16.71
N THR A 50 -11.82 -6.15 -16.05
CA THR A 50 -12.14 -4.80 -16.60
C THR A 50 -11.21 -3.70 -16.09
N HIS A 51 -10.39 -3.97 -15.07
CA HIS A 51 -9.51 -2.96 -14.50
C HIS A 51 -8.42 -2.53 -15.51
N PRO A 52 -8.18 -1.23 -15.72
CA PRO A 52 -7.22 -0.75 -16.73
C PRO A 52 -5.78 -1.21 -16.49
N ALA A 53 -5.36 -1.40 -15.23
CA ALA A 53 -4.02 -1.86 -14.90
C ALA A 53 -3.67 -3.25 -15.46
N ARG A 54 -4.67 -4.07 -15.80
CA ARG A 54 -4.49 -5.36 -16.46
C ARG A 54 -3.99 -5.25 -17.91
N LEU A 55 -4.30 -4.12 -18.55
CA LEU A 55 -3.99 -3.92 -19.96
C LEU A 55 -2.60 -3.29 -20.11
N ALA A 56 -1.92 -3.60 -21.20
CA ALA A 56 -0.72 -2.86 -21.57
C ALA A 56 -1.04 -1.36 -21.70
N THR A 57 -0.09 -0.51 -21.32
CA THR A 57 -0.20 0.93 -21.54
C THR A 57 -0.17 1.24 -23.05
N ALA A 58 -0.93 2.26 -23.45
CA ALA A 58 -0.82 2.79 -24.80
C ALA A 58 0.59 3.42 -25.02
N PRO A 59 1.04 3.58 -26.27
CA PRO A 59 2.25 4.35 -26.54
C PRO A 59 2.18 5.75 -25.92
N ASN A 60 3.26 6.17 -25.26
CA ASN A 60 3.38 7.47 -24.58
C ASN A 60 2.40 7.67 -23.39
N GLU A 61 1.87 6.60 -22.83
CA GLU A 61 1.06 6.61 -21.60
C GLU A 61 1.91 6.25 -20.38
N ILE A 62 1.74 7.01 -19.29
CA ILE A 62 2.02 6.52 -17.94
C ILE A 62 0.67 6.20 -17.28
N ARG A 63 0.53 5.01 -16.72
CA ARG A 63 -0.63 4.66 -15.91
C ARG A 63 -0.23 4.52 -14.45
N VAL A 64 -0.96 5.20 -13.57
CA VAL A 64 -0.78 5.12 -12.12
C VAL A 64 -2.01 4.51 -11.50
N THR A 65 -1.84 3.47 -10.69
CA THR A 65 -2.92 2.83 -9.93
C THR A 65 -2.58 2.87 -8.44
N LEU A 66 -3.46 3.42 -7.63
CA LEU A 66 -3.31 3.44 -6.18
C LEU A 66 -3.71 2.06 -5.64
N LEU A 67 -2.73 1.26 -5.22
CA LEU A 67 -2.98 -0.07 -4.66
C LEU A 67 -3.42 0.01 -3.20
N GLY A 68 -2.97 1.04 -2.49
CA GLY A 68 -3.36 1.33 -1.13
C GLY A 68 -3.13 2.80 -0.83
N THR A 69 -4.12 3.44 -0.24
CA THR A 69 -4.14 4.88 0.05
C THR A 69 -4.14 5.20 1.54
N GLY A 70 -4.04 4.15 2.37
CA GLY A 70 -4.03 4.27 3.83
C GLY A 70 -2.63 4.51 4.42
N SER A 71 -2.60 4.53 5.74
CA SER A 71 -1.49 4.83 6.63
C SER A 71 -1.19 3.60 7.50
N PRO A 72 -0.36 3.69 8.57
CA PRO A 72 -0.14 2.59 9.49
C PRO A 72 -1.41 2.00 10.12
N VAL A 73 -2.49 2.79 10.21
CA VAL A 73 -3.76 2.36 10.80
C VAL A 73 -4.44 1.30 9.92
N PRO A 74 -4.72 0.08 10.44
CA PRO A 74 -5.37 -0.95 9.66
C PRO A 74 -6.79 -0.55 9.23
N SER A 75 -7.07 -0.66 7.94
CA SER A 75 -8.39 -0.40 7.37
C SER A 75 -8.69 -1.40 6.25
N ILE A 76 -9.95 -1.83 6.14
CA ILE A 76 -10.41 -2.65 5.01
C ILE A 76 -10.75 -1.78 3.78
N ASN A 77 -11.00 -0.49 3.99
CA ASN A 77 -11.39 0.44 2.94
C ASN A 77 -10.17 1.13 2.30
N ARG A 78 -9.08 1.26 3.04
CA ARG A 78 -7.81 1.85 2.60
C ARG A 78 -6.67 0.96 3.05
N TYR A 79 -6.08 0.23 2.13
CA TYR A 79 -4.93 -0.63 2.42
C TYR A 79 -3.67 0.22 2.63
N GLY A 80 -2.60 -0.40 3.15
CA GLY A 80 -1.32 0.26 3.40
C GLY A 80 -0.71 0.84 2.13
N MET A 81 0.09 1.89 2.27
CA MET A 81 0.63 2.67 1.15
C MET A 81 1.28 1.79 0.09
N SER A 82 0.76 1.85 -1.13
CA SER A 82 1.37 1.22 -2.30
C SER A 82 0.80 1.82 -3.58
N THR A 83 1.65 2.07 -4.58
CA THR A 83 1.26 2.63 -5.87
C THR A 83 1.91 1.83 -7.01
N LEU A 84 1.12 1.40 -7.99
CA LEU A 84 1.61 0.80 -9.23
C LEU A 84 1.76 1.90 -10.29
N VAL A 85 2.94 1.95 -10.93
CA VAL A 85 3.19 2.79 -12.10
C VAL A 85 3.57 1.90 -13.28
N GLN A 86 2.83 2.04 -14.37
CA GLN A 86 3.05 1.28 -15.60
C GLN A 86 3.44 2.25 -16.72
N ALA A 87 4.54 1.95 -17.41
CA ALA A 87 5.02 2.74 -18.55
C ALA A 87 5.87 1.87 -19.46
N ASN A 88 5.65 1.96 -20.76
CA ASN A 88 6.44 1.25 -21.79
C ASN A 88 6.67 -0.25 -21.48
N GLY A 89 5.65 -0.94 -21.01
CA GLY A 89 5.70 -2.37 -20.70
C GLY A 89 6.26 -2.73 -19.32
N TYR A 90 6.79 -1.76 -18.57
CA TYR A 90 7.20 -1.96 -17.17
C TYR A 90 6.04 -1.84 -16.20
N ASN A 91 6.12 -2.63 -15.11
CA ASN A 91 5.24 -2.57 -13.95
C ASN A 91 6.10 -2.30 -12.70
N PHE A 92 6.09 -1.09 -12.20
CA PHE A 92 6.83 -0.69 -11.00
C PHE A 92 5.88 -0.47 -9.83
N VAL A 93 6.21 -1.05 -8.68
CA VAL A 93 5.48 -0.82 -7.43
C VAL A 93 6.29 0.15 -6.57
N PHE A 94 5.65 1.21 -6.10
CA PHE A 94 6.22 2.18 -5.16
C PHE A 94 5.58 1.94 -3.80
N ASP A 95 6.40 1.58 -2.83
CA ASP A 95 6.06 1.06 -1.52
C ASP A 95 5.24 -0.25 -1.56
N ALA A 96 5.43 -1.08 -0.56
CA ALA A 96 4.82 -2.40 -0.43
C ALA A 96 4.07 -2.52 0.90
N GLY A 97 3.10 -1.62 1.10
CA GLY A 97 2.26 -1.61 2.28
C GLY A 97 1.26 -2.76 2.33
N ARG A 98 0.64 -2.91 3.48
CA ARG A 98 -0.29 -4.02 3.80
C ARG A 98 -1.34 -4.21 2.72
N GLY A 99 -1.42 -5.43 2.18
CA GLY A 99 -2.46 -5.86 1.26
C GLY A 99 -2.23 -5.50 -0.21
N ASN A 100 -1.05 -4.97 -0.59
CA ASN A 100 -0.74 -4.63 -1.98
C ASN A 100 -0.87 -5.83 -2.93
N VAL A 101 -0.53 -7.04 -2.49
CA VAL A 101 -0.67 -8.29 -3.26
C VAL A 101 -2.15 -8.54 -3.61
N VAL A 102 -3.05 -8.34 -2.64
CA VAL A 102 -4.49 -8.47 -2.87
C VAL A 102 -4.97 -7.44 -3.90
N ARG A 103 -4.52 -6.18 -3.78
CA ARG A 103 -4.89 -5.11 -4.71
C ARG A 103 -4.32 -5.31 -6.12
N LEU A 104 -3.08 -5.78 -6.26
CA LEU A 104 -2.51 -6.17 -7.56
C LEU A 104 -3.34 -7.28 -8.21
N THR A 105 -3.74 -8.30 -7.43
CA THR A 105 -4.59 -9.38 -7.92
C THR A 105 -5.97 -8.87 -8.35
N GLN A 106 -6.59 -7.99 -7.56
CA GLN A 106 -7.86 -7.34 -7.93
C GLN A 106 -7.73 -6.47 -9.19
N ALA A 107 -6.61 -5.79 -9.36
CA ALA A 107 -6.31 -5.02 -10.57
C ALA A 107 -5.97 -5.92 -11.78
N GLY A 108 -5.88 -7.23 -11.60
CA GLY A 108 -5.58 -8.20 -12.65
C GLY A 108 -4.11 -8.15 -13.13
N VAL A 109 -3.20 -7.67 -12.28
CA VAL A 109 -1.77 -7.58 -12.58
C VAL A 109 -1.06 -8.83 -12.05
N PRO A 110 -0.44 -9.66 -12.92
CA PRO A 110 0.28 -10.84 -12.47
C PRO A 110 1.47 -10.47 -11.60
N LEU A 111 1.55 -11.05 -10.40
CA LEU A 111 2.58 -10.70 -9.41
C LEU A 111 4.00 -10.98 -9.90
N GLY A 112 4.17 -12.02 -10.71
CA GLY A 112 5.45 -12.36 -11.35
C GLY A 112 5.90 -11.38 -12.45
N LYS A 113 5.06 -10.40 -12.83
CA LYS A 113 5.34 -9.38 -13.85
C LYS A 113 5.70 -8.01 -13.26
N ILE A 114 5.96 -7.95 -11.97
CA ILE A 114 6.49 -6.74 -11.34
C ILE A 114 7.99 -6.68 -11.63
N ASP A 115 8.42 -5.62 -12.31
CA ASP A 115 9.80 -5.42 -12.78
C ASP A 115 10.69 -4.85 -11.67
N GLY A 116 10.11 -4.11 -10.74
CA GLY A 116 10.83 -3.56 -9.58
C GLY A 116 9.91 -2.97 -8.52
N VAL A 117 10.37 -3.01 -7.27
CA VAL A 117 9.74 -2.33 -6.14
C VAL A 117 10.67 -1.22 -5.70
N PHE A 118 10.14 -0.01 -5.53
CA PHE A 118 10.87 1.19 -5.11
C PHE A 118 10.34 1.62 -3.75
N LEU A 119 11.20 1.67 -2.73
CA LEU A 119 10.81 2.03 -1.37
C LEU A 119 11.19 3.48 -1.08
N THR A 120 10.23 4.24 -0.52
CA THR A 120 10.43 5.63 -0.11
C THR A 120 11.24 5.71 1.18
N HIS A 121 10.94 4.87 2.14
CA HIS A 121 11.60 4.72 3.45
C HIS A 121 11.17 3.39 4.10
N TYR A 122 11.57 3.14 5.36
CA TYR A 122 11.42 1.82 5.99
C TYR A 122 10.41 1.75 7.14
N HIS A 123 9.42 2.65 7.20
CA HIS A 123 8.28 2.45 8.08
C HIS A 123 7.49 1.18 7.69
N SER A 124 6.91 0.54 8.67
CA SER A 124 6.28 -0.77 8.49
C SER A 124 5.14 -0.76 7.49
N ASP A 125 4.39 0.31 7.39
CA ASP A 125 3.27 0.46 6.46
C ASP A 125 3.69 0.69 5.00
N HIS A 126 4.99 0.88 4.74
CA HIS A 126 5.59 0.94 3.40
C HIS A 126 6.30 -0.34 2.99
N VAL A 127 6.57 -1.27 3.93
CA VAL A 127 7.40 -2.47 3.64
C VAL A 127 6.79 -3.79 4.07
N ASN A 128 5.72 -3.79 4.87
CA ASN A 128 5.23 -5.00 5.54
C ASN A 128 4.62 -6.07 4.61
N SER A 129 4.28 -5.76 3.35
CA SER A 129 3.90 -6.74 2.34
C SER A 129 4.99 -7.00 1.29
N LEU A 130 6.22 -6.54 1.49
CA LEU A 130 7.31 -6.77 0.54
C LEU A 130 7.63 -8.26 0.41
N SER A 131 7.68 -9.00 1.51
CA SER A 131 7.88 -10.45 1.49
C SER A 131 6.72 -11.19 0.85
N ASP A 132 5.48 -10.76 1.09
CA ASP A 132 4.28 -11.36 0.48
C ASP A 132 4.34 -11.21 -1.05
N LEU A 133 4.66 -10.01 -1.57
CA LEU A 133 4.80 -9.76 -3.00
C LEU A 133 5.94 -10.58 -3.61
N TRP A 134 7.06 -10.72 -2.90
CA TRP A 134 8.18 -11.53 -3.33
C TRP A 134 7.79 -13.01 -3.43
N MET A 135 7.30 -13.58 -2.32
CA MET A 135 7.04 -15.02 -2.17
C MET A 135 5.83 -15.47 -2.99
N THR A 136 4.73 -14.74 -2.96
CA THR A 136 3.56 -15.06 -3.78
C THR A 136 3.87 -14.89 -5.26
N GLY A 137 4.70 -13.90 -5.63
CA GLY A 137 5.05 -13.60 -7.02
C GLY A 137 5.94 -14.65 -7.70
N TYR A 138 6.65 -15.54 -6.98
CA TYR A 138 7.41 -16.61 -7.61
C TYR A 138 6.58 -17.89 -7.85
N ILE A 139 5.39 -18.00 -7.23
CA ILE A 139 4.55 -19.19 -7.38
C ILE A 139 3.97 -19.24 -8.81
N PRO A 140 4.16 -20.37 -9.56
CA PRO A 140 3.72 -20.47 -10.94
C PRO A 140 2.24 -20.18 -11.17
N ALA A 141 1.37 -20.57 -10.24
CA ALA A 141 -0.08 -20.34 -10.32
C ALA A 141 -0.46 -18.84 -10.32
N PHE A 142 0.39 -17.96 -9.80
CA PHE A 142 0.18 -16.51 -9.74
C PHE A 142 1.03 -15.72 -10.75
N GLY A 143 1.38 -16.36 -11.86
CA GLY A 143 2.17 -15.76 -12.93
C GLY A 143 3.68 -15.80 -12.69
N GLY A 144 4.17 -16.83 -12.00
CA GLY A 144 5.53 -17.14 -11.56
C GLY A 144 6.65 -16.33 -12.17
N ARG A 145 7.38 -15.61 -11.34
CA ARG A 145 8.52 -14.79 -11.76
C ARG A 145 9.57 -15.64 -12.44
N GLN A 146 10.14 -15.14 -13.54
CA GLN A 146 11.16 -15.85 -14.29
C GLN A 146 12.59 -15.38 -13.97
N GLY A 147 12.74 -14.27 -13.27
CA GLY A 147 14.01 -13.67 -12.86
C GLY A 147 14.01 -13.24 -11.40
N SER A 148 15.01 -12.45 -11.05
CA SER A 148 15.12 -11.90 -9.68
C SER A 148 14.02 -10.90 -9.36
N PHE A 149 13.63 -10.84 -8.09
CA PHE A 149 12.80 -9.78 -7.54
C PHE A 149 13.68 -8.58 -7.19
N ASN A 150 13.57 -7.50 -7.96
CA ASN A 150 14.40 -6.32 -7.80
C ASN A 150 13.74 -5.35 -6.83
N VAL A 151 14.47 -4.94 -5.78
CA VAL A 151 14.01 -3.98 -4.78
C VAL A 151 15.00 -2.82 -4.72
N TYR A 152 14.51 -1.63 -5.03
CA TYR A 152 15.26 -0.39 -5.02
C TYR A 152 14.93 0.38 -3.75
N GLY A 153 15.93 0.84 -3.02
CA GLY A 153 15.72 1.60 -1.80
C GLY A 153 16.92 2.47 -1.43
N PRO A 154 16.72 3.49 -0.59
CA PRO A 154 17.82 4.26 -0.06
C PRO A 154 18.69 3.40 0.88
N LYS A 155 19.71 3.99 1.47
CA LYS A 155 20.60 3.31 2.43
C LYS A 155 19.81 2.54 3.49
N GLY A 156 20.14 1.24 3.65
CA GLY A 156 19.43 0.31 4.54
C GLY A 156 18.68 -0.81 3.82
N ILE A 157 18.45 -0.69 2.49
CA ILE A 157 17.74 -1.71 1.71
C ILE A 157 18.43 -3.08 1.78
N ASN A 158 19.76 -3.11 1.79
CA ASN A 158 20.52 -4.34 1.87
C ASN A 158 20.20 -5.12 3.14
N SER A 159 20.13 -4.44 4.30
CA SER A 159 19.78 -5.07 5.58
C SER A 159 18.34 -5.60 5.59
N LEU A 160 17.40 -4.86 5.02
CA LEU A 160 16.01 -5.30 4.90
C LEU A 160 15.90 -6.57 4.05
N VAL A 161 16.51 -6.57 2.86
CA VAL A 161 16.47 -7.71 1.92
C VAL A 161 17.13 -8.94 2.53
N GLU A 162 18.30 -8.81 3.15
CA GLU A 162 18.96 -9.94 3.81
C GLU A 162 18.13 -10.48 4.98
N GLY A 163 17.52 -9.61 5.79
CA GLY A 163 16.63 -10.03 6.87
C GLY A 163 15.42 -10.83 6.36
N LEU A 164 14.79 -10.39 5.26
CA LEU A 164 13.67 -11.11 4.64
C LEU A 164 14.10 -12.47 4.06
N LYS A 165 15.25 -12.56 3.39
CA LYS A 165 15.80 -13.83 2.91
C LYS A 165 16.01 -14.81 4.06
N MET A 166 16.57 -14.36 5.19
CA MET A 166 16.77 -15.19 6.37
C MET A 166 15.44 -15.65 6.96
N ALA A 167 14.46 -14.76 7.07
CA ALA A 167 13.15 -15.07 7.64
C ALA A 167 12.37 -16.13 6.86
N HIS A 168 12.58 -16.20 5.55
CA HIS A 168 11.82 -17.08 4.65
C HIS A 168 12.68 -18.22 4.04
N ALA A 169 13.88 -18.43 4.56
CA ALA A 169 14.81 -19.44 4.03
C ALA A 169 14.24 -20.86 4.02
N ASP A 170 13.46 -21.24 5.04
CA ASP A 170 12.86 -22.56 5.12
C ASP A 170 11.74 -22.79 4.10
N ASP A 171 10.88 -21.79 3.84
CA ASP A 171 9.84 -21.89 2.81
C ASP A 171 10.50 -22.12 1.44
N ILE A 172 11.50 -21.32 1.10
CA ILE A 172 12.26 -21.46 -0.14
C ILE A 172 12.89 -22.85 -0.25
N ARG A 173 13.58 -23.30 0.78
CA ARG A 173 14.24 -24.61 0.82
C ARG A 173 13.25 -25.75 0.56
N VAL A 174 12.09 -25.71 1.22
CA VAL A 174 11.06 -26.77 1.07
C VAL A 174 10.53 -26.77 -0.36
N ARG A 175 10.10 -25.63 -0.89
CA ARG A 175 9.53 -25.53 -2.24
C ARG A 175 10.51 -25.89 -3.36
N VAL A 176 11.78 -25.57 -3.19
CA VAL A 176 12.84 -25.99 -4.13
C VAL A 176 13.08 -27.50 -4.05
N ALA A 177 13.13 -28.07 -2.82
CA ALA A 177 13.30 -29.50 -2.62
C ALA A 177 12.14 -30.34 -3.17
N ASP A 178 10.92 -29.83 -3.09
CA ASP A 178 9.71 -30.48 -3.64
C ASP A 178 9.60 -30.30 -5.17
N GLY A 179 10.51 -29.55 -5.79
CA GLY A 179 10.50 -29.30 -7.23
C GLY A 179 9.40 -28.31 -7.68
N GLU A 180 8.75 -27.62 -6.75
CA GLU A 180 7.73 -26.60 -7.05
C GLU A 180 8.36 -25.36 -7.67
N LEU A 181 9.57 -25.00 -7.24
CA LEU A 181 10.27 -23.78 -7.66
C LEU A 181 11.68 -24.09 -8.14
N LYS A 182 12.15 -23.23 -9.04
CA LYS A 182 13.58 -23.14 -9.38
C LYS A 182 14.25 -22.12 -8.47
N GLU A 183 15.39 -22.46 -7.86
CA GLU A 183 16.11 -21.56 -6.95
C GLU A 183 16.36 -20.17 -7.54
N ALA A 184 16.71 -20.08 -8.84
CA ALA A 184 16.92 -18.82 -9.52
C ALA A 184 15.70 -17.86 -9.52
N THR A 185 14.48 -18.40 -9.42
CA THR A 185 13.26 -17.58 -9.40
C THR A 185 12.91 -17.04 -8.02
N THR A 186 13.55 -17.54 -6.96
CA THR A 186 13.37 -17.09 -5.58
C THR A 186 14.31 -15.95 -5.20
N SER A 187 15.23 -15.58 -6.09
CA SER A 187 16.22 -14.52 -5.83
C SER A 187 15.57 -13.17 -5.58
N MET A 188 15.95 -12.50 -4.49
CA MET A 188 15.65 -11.09 -4.21
C MET A 188 16.96 -10.30 -4.27
N VAL A 189 16.98 -9.21 -5.04
CA VAL A 189 18.16 -8.37 -5.25
C VAL A 189 17.88 -6.96 -4.76
N ALA A 190 18.70 -6.48 -3.83
CA ALA A 190 18.68 -5.10 -3.37
C ALA A 190 19.48 -4.20 -4.32
N HIS A 191 18.90 -3.05 -4.66
CA HIS A 191 19.54 -1.96 -5.40
C HIS A 191 19.55 -0.72 -4.51
N GLU A 192 20.61 -0.56 -3.73
CA GLU A 192 20.77 0.62 -2.89
C GLU A 192 21.14 1.81 -3.76
N PHE A 193 20.52 2.96 -3.52
CA PHE A 193 20.78 4.18 -4.26
C PHE A 193 21.04 5.37 -3.35
N ASP A 194 21.78 6.33 -3.87
CA ASP A 194 21.94 7.65 -3.26
C ASP A 194 20.74 8.52 -3.59
N THR A 195 20.31 9.33 -2.63
CA THR A 195 19.23 10.30 -2.81
C THR A 195 19.63 11.42 -3.78
N ASN A 196 18.62 12.09 -4.38
CA ASN A 196 18.80 13.11 -5.42
C ASN A 196 19.50 12.56 -6.69
N SER A 197 19.26 11.30 -7.03
CA SER A 197 19.86 10.61 -8.17
C SER A 197 18.81 9.93 -9.07
N VAL A 198 19.24 9.62 -10.30
CA VAL A 198 18.46 8.74 -11.19
C VAL A 198 18.70 7.31 -10.75
N VAL A 199 17.62 6.63 -10.34
CA VAL A 199 17.65 5.26 -9.79
C VAL A 199 17.24 4.19 -10.80
N PHE A 200 16.62 4.62 -11.89
CA PHE A 200 16.30 3.77 -13.03
C PHE A 200 16.26 4.62 -14.31
N ASP A 201 16.89 4.16 -15.39
CA ASP A 201 16.84 4.80 -16.71
C ASP A 201 16.98 3.72 -17.80
N ASN A 202 15.86 3.28 -18.34
CA ASN A 202 15.85 2.27 -19.40
C ASN A 202 14.61 2.42 -20.29
N ASN A 203 14.80 2.18 -21.59
CA ASN A 203 13.73 2.23 -22.59
C ASN A 203 12.91 3.53 -22.54
N GLY A 204 13.55 4.66 -22.21
CA GLY A 204 12.92 5.97 -22.12
C GLY A 204 12.10 6.21 -20.85
N VAL A 205 12.00 5.22 -19.96
CA VAL A 205 11.43 5.41 -18.62
C VAL A 205 12.55 5.78 -17.65
N ARG A 206 12.41 6.94 -17.02
CA ARG A 206 13.36 7.44 -16.03
C ARG A 206 12.70 7.62 -14.69
N ILE A 207 13.33 7.11 -13.62
CA ILE A 207 12.90 7.29 -12.23
C ILE A 207 14.01 8.02 -11.48
N THR A 208 13.67 9.15 -10.88
CA THR A 208 14.55 9.96 -10.05
C THR A 208 14.07 9.92 -8.61
N ALA A 209 14.91 9.49 -7.68
CA ALA A 209 14.67 9.63 -6.25
C ALA A 209 15.19 10.99 -5.76
N PHE A 210 14.47 11.65 -4.89
CA PHE A 210 14.87 12.92 -4.29
C PHE A 210 14.57 12.97 -2.81
N ASP A 211 15.43 13.62 -2.03
CA ASP A 211 15.26 13.76 -0.59
C ASP A 211 13.95 14.46 -0.23
N VAL A 212 13.28 13.91 0.76
CA VAL A 212 12.18 14.53 1.47
C VAL A 212 12.46 14.53 2.97
N GLN A 213 11.66 15.24 3.75
CA GLN A 213 11.83 15.34 5.19
C GLN A 213 10.62 14.75 5.90
N HIS A 214 10.82 13.61 6.55
CA HIS A 214 9.75 12.88 7.24
C HIS A 214 9.85 12.97 8.77
N ASP A 215 10.86 13.59 9.32
CA ASP A 215 10.94 13.94 10.74
C ASP A 215 11.82 15.19 10.99
N HIS A 216 11.77 15.70 12.24
CA HIS A 216 12.60 16.84 12.66
C HIS A 216 13.98 16.44 13.20
N ASN A 217 14.15 15.17 13.59
CA ASN A 217 15.32 14.69 14.32
C ASN A 217 16.29 13.88 13.45
N GLY A 218 15.97 13.67 12.17
CA GLY A 218 16.75 12.83 11.26
C GLY A 218 16.75 11.35 11.58
N ALA A 219 15.81 10.88 12.44
CA ALA A 219 15.72 9.46 12.80
C ALA A 219 15.17 8.62 11.64
N ILE A 220 14.33 9.22 10.78
CA ILE A 220 13.77 8.61 9.56
C ILE A 220 14.55 9.14 8.35
N GLN A 221 15.81 8.78 8.27
CA GLN A 221 16.71 9.17 7.18
C GLN A 221 17.46 7.94 6.66
N PRO A 222 17.56 7.80 5.33
CA PRO A 222 16.97 8.65 4.31
C PRO A 222 15.47 8.38 4.08
N ALA A 223 14.71 9.39 3.68
CA ALA A 223 13.37 9.32 3.14
C ALA A 223 13.33 10.02 1.79
N VAL A 224 12.62 9.45 0.81
CA VAL A 224 12.62 9.96 -0.57
C VAL A 224 11.22 10.03 -1.16
N GLY A 225 11.03 10.99 -2.07
CA GLY A 225 9.98 10.97 -3.08
C GLY A 225 10.55 10.49 -4.42
N PHE A 226 9.66 10.18 -5.35
CA PHE A 226 10.04 9.73 -6.69
C PHE A 226 9.40 10.60 -7.78
N ARG A 227 10.19 10.93 -8.82
CA ARG A 227 9.68 11.47 -10.06
C ARG A 227 9.87 10.45 -11.17
N ILE A 228 8.82 10.15 -11.92
CA ILE A 228 8.79 9.23 -13.04
C ILE A 228 8.53 10.01 -14.31
N ASP A 229 9.42 9.93 -15.28
CA ASP A 229 9.31 10.57 -16.58
C ASP A 229 9.29 9.54 -17.70
N TYR A 230 8.36 9.66 -18.65
CA TYR A 230 8.28 8.84 -19.85
C TYR A 230 7.58 9.59 -20.98
N ALA A 231 8.19 9.61 -22.17
CA ALA A 231 7.61 10.17 -23.40
C ALA A 231 7.02 11.58 -23.24
N GLY A 232 7.66 12.43 -22.42
CA GLY A 232 7.21 13.78 -22.12
C GLY A 232 6.03 13.86 -21.14
N ARG A 233 5.69 12.75 -20.46
CA ARG A 233 4.76 12.71 -19.32
C ARG A 233 5.54 12.61 -18.03
N SER A 234 4.96 13.09 -16.95
CA SER A 234 5.62 13.09 -15.64
C SER A 234 4.67 12.86 -14.49
N VAL A 235 5.12 12.04 -13.54
CA VAL A 235 4.41 11.75 -12.29
C VAL A 235 5.35 12.04 -11.14
N LEU A 236 4.84 12.64 -10.07
CA LEU A 236 5.53 12.72 -8.81
C LEU A 236 4.77 11.97 -7.72
N LEU A 237 5.49 11.14 -6.97
CA LEU A 237 5.05 10.50 -5.74
C LEU A 237 5.84 11.12 -4.59
N SER A 238 5.15 11.74 -3.62
CA SER A 238 5.82 12.51 -2.57
C SER A 238 6.64 11.66 -1.59
N GLY A 239 6.25 10.39 -1.38
CA GLY A 239 6.57 9.70 -0.14
C GLY A 239 5.96 10.45 1.05
N ASP A 240 6.34 10.08 2.26
CA ASP A 240 5.92 10.78 3.47
C ASP A 240 6.82 11.98 3.73
N THR A 241 6.24 13.15 3.97
CA THR A 241 7.04 14.38 4.03
C THR A 241 6.27 15.58 4.59
N ILE A 242 6.97 16.44 5.30
CA ILE A 242 6.56 17.84 5.42
C ILE A 242 6.88 18.60 4.12
N PRO A 243 6.39 19.84 3.91
CA PRO A 243 6.74 20.65 2.75
C PRO A 243 8.27 20.87 2.64
N THR A 244 8.86 20.53 1.50
CA THR A 244 10.29 20.69 1.23
C THR A 244 10.57 21.43 -0.08
N PRO A 245 11.75 22.07 -0.25
CA PRO A 245 12.16 22.64 -1.52
C PRO A 245 12.22 21.62 -2.66
N ASN A 246 12.57 20.36 -2.36
CA ASN A 246 12.66 19.31 -3.37
C ASN A 246 11.29 18.94 -3.94
N ILE A 247 10.23 18.86 -3.12
CA ILE A 247 8.86 18.66 -3.63
C ILE A 247 8.51 19.78 -4.62
N LEU A 248 8.84 21.04 -4.34
CA LEU A 248 8.58 22.15 -5.25
C LEU A 248 9.41 22.06 -6.52
N LYS A 249 10.68 21.66 -6.42
CA LYS A 249 11.61 21.52 -7.55
C LYS A 249 11.17 20.39 -8.49
N TYR A 250 10.98 19.19 -7.96
CA TYR A 250 10.68 18.00 -8.77
C TYR A 250 9.21 17.91 -9.16
N GLY A 251 8.31 18.55 -8.40
CA GLY A 251 6.87 18.58 -8.68
C GLY A 251 6.44 19.67 -9.66
N LYS A 252 7.35 20.54 -10.10
CA LYS A 252 7.00 21.63 -11.01
C LYS A 252 6.45 21.10 -12.32
N ASP A 253 5.23 21.57 -12.67
CA ASP A 253 4.53 21.33 -13.93
C ASP A 253 4.37 19.83 -14.30
N VAL A 254 4.32 18.91 -13.29
CA VAL A 254 4.07 17.48 -13.54
C VAL A 254 2.63 17.25 -14.00
N ASP A 255 2.42 16.17 -14.75
CA ASP A 255 1.07 15.79 -15.18
C ASP A 255 0.25 15.29 -13.99
N LEU A 256 0.81 14.44 -13.13
CA LEU A 256 0.18 13.93 -11.92
C LEU A 256 1.08 14.12 -10.70
N LEU A 257 0.55 14.71 -9.64
CA LEU A 257 1.22 14.81 -8.34
C LEU A 257 0.42 14.03 -7.31
N VAL A 258 0.92 12.87 -6.88
CA VAL A 258 0.38 12.07 -5.78
C VAL A 258 1.11 12.48 -4.51
N HIS A 259 0.37 13.01 -3.55
CA HIS A 259 0.93 13.57 -2.31
C HIS A 259 0.25 12.98 -1.09
N GLU A 260 1.01 12.75 -0.04
CA GLU A 260 0.48 12.37 1.27
C GLU A 260 -0.32 13.51 1.90
N VAL A 261 -1.16 13.19 2.87
CA VAL A 261 -1.87 14.19 3.67
C VAL A 261 -2.23 13.66 5.05
N ALA A 262 -2.01 14.50 6.08
CA ALA A 262 -2.43 14.22 7.45
C ALA A 262 -3.42 15.27 7.94
N GLU A 263 -4.58 14.83 8.45
CA GLU A 263 -5.56 15.76 9.02
C GLU A 263 -6.52 15.08 9.98
N PHE A 264 -6.83 15.78 11.07
CA PHE A 264 -7.73 15.32 12.12
C PHE A 264 -8.77 16.41 12.45
N GLU A 265 -9.85 16.02 13.13
CA GLU A 265 -10.87 16.96 13.60
C GLU A 265 -10.24 18.03 14.50
N ASP A 266 -9.46 17.61 15.51
CA ASP A 266 -8.65 18.48 16.34
C ASP A 266 -7.19 18.44 15.90
N ILE A 267 -6.71 19.54 15.35
CA ILE A 267 -5.32 19.69 14.91
C ILE A 267 -4.30 19.52 16.05
N ASN A 268 -4.71 19.72 17.29
CA ASN A 268 -3.83 19.58 18.44
C ASN A 268 -3.80 18.15 19.01
N ALA A 269 -4.64 17.25 18.51
CA ALA A 269 -4.75 15.89 19.04
C ALA A 269 -3.44 15.09 18.87
N LEU A 270 -2.72 15.29 17.77
CA LEU A 270 -1.50 14.55 17.45
C LEU A 270 -0.42 15.49 16.84
N PRO A 271 0.13 16.43 17.63
CA PRO A 271 1.12 17.39 17.11
C PRO A 271 2.37 16.70 16.54
N GLN A 272 2.75 15.52 17.06
CA GLN A 272 3.85 14.73 16.54
C GLN A 272 3.61 14.25 15.09
N VAL A 273 2.36 13.99 14.69
CA VAL A 273 2.04 13.60 13.31
C VAL A 273 2.27 14.76 12.35
N TYR A 274 1.80 15.96 12.73
CA TYR A 274 2.04 17.15 11.91
C TYR A 274 3.52 17.58 11.86
N ALA A 275 4.33 17.07 12.79
CA ALA A 275 5.77 17.32 12.80
C ALA A 275 6.51 16.64 11.64
N HIS A 276 5.90 15.62 11.00
CA HIS A 276 6.53 14.84 9.93
C HIS A 276 5.59 14.54 8.75
N HIS A 277 4.38 15.12 8.73
CA HIS A 277 3.43 15.01 7.62
C HIS A 277 2.93 16.38 7.16
N THR A 278 2.34 16.41 5.97
CA THR A 278 1.79 17.61 5.33
C THR A 278 0.29 17.72 5.59
N ASN A 279 -0.19 18.87 6.11
CA ASN A 279 -1.63 19.11 6.25
C ASN A 279 -2.25 19.63 4.94
N PRO A 280 -3.61 19.64 4.79
CA PRO A 280 -4.29 20.05 3.56
C PRO A 280 -3.96 21.46 3.09
N ARG A 281 -3.78 22.42 4.02
CA ARG A 281 -3.41 23.80 3.66
C ARG A 281 -2.00 23.85 3.05
N GLN A 282 -1.05 23.18 3.67
CA GLN A 282 0.33 23.09 3.17
C GLN A 282 0.39 22.37 1.82
N ALA A 283 -0.35 21.26 1.66
CA ALA A 283 -0.46 20.56 0.40
C ALA A 283 -1.01 21.48 -0.70
N GLY A 284 -2.06 22.28 -0.39
CA GLY A 284 -2.60 23.25 -1.32
C GLY A 284 -1.61 24.35 -1.73
N GLU A 285 -0.73 24.77 -0.82
CA GLU A 285 0.38 25.69 -1.12
C GLU A 285 1.42 25.04 -2.06
N ILE A 286 1.73 23.76 -1.84
CA ILE A 286 2.60 22.96 -2.74
C ILE A 286 1.95 22.89 -4.13
N PHE A 287 0.68 22.48 -4.25
CA PHE A 287 -0.01 22.37 -5.53
C PHE A 287 -0.11 23.70 -6.28
N THR A 288 -0.31 24.80 -5.55
CA THR A 288 -0.35 26.14 -6.16
C THR A 288 1.00 26.54 -6.75
N LYS A 289 2.12 26.16 -6.10
CA LYS A 289 3.48 26.46 -6.57
C LYS A 289 3.93 25.51 -7.67
N THR A 290 3.59 24.21 -7.56
CA THR A 290 4.02 23.18 -8.53
C THR A 290 3.15 23.10 -9.77
N LYS A 291 1.88 23.52 -9.70
CA LYS A 291 0.89 23.57 -10.80
C LYS A 291 0.74 22.23 -11.54
N PRO A 292 0.49 21.12 -10.84
CA PRO A 292 0.26 19.85 -11.50
C PRO A 292 -1.01 19.91 -12.35
N LYS A 293 -1.09 19.15 -13.45
CA LYS A 293 -2.35 19.02 -14.21
C LYS A 293 -3.44 18.34 -13.38
N MET A 294 -3.02 17.40 -12.47
CA MET A 294 -3.89 16.75 -11.50
C MET A 294 -3.12 16.53 -10.19
N ALA A 295 -3.69 16.97 -9.07
CA ALA A 295 -3.23 16.64 -7.72
C ALA A 295 -4.09 15.51 -7.15
N VAL A 296 -3.47 14.56 -6.43
CA VAL A 296 -4.13 13.41 -5.84
C VAL A 296 -3.59 13.20 -4.42
N TYR A 297 -4.48 13.03 -3.46
CA TYR A 297 -4.10 12.57 -2.14
C TYR A 297 -4.00 11.04 -2.08
N SER A 298 -2.92 10.54 -1.51
CA SER A 298 -2.70 9.16 -1.09
C SER A 298 -2.00 9.18 0.27
N HIS A 299 -1.70 8.03 0.85
CA HIS A 299 -1.16 7.97 2.22
C HIS A 299 -1.93 8.93 3.15
N ILE A 300 -3.23 8.65 3.31
CA ILE A 300 -4.13 9.55 4.04
C ILE A 300 -4.07 9.23 5.52
N VAL A 301 -3.38 10.07 6.28
CA VAL A 301 -3.20 9.94 7.73
C VAL A 301 -4.36 10.68 8.43
N ASN A 302 -5.52 10.09 8.37
CA ASN A 302 -6.73 10.54 9.08
C ASN A 302 -7.37 9.40 9.87
N GLY A 303 -6.60 8.35 10.11
CA GLY A 303 -7.03 7.18 10.86
C GLY A 303 -7.32 7.50 12.32
N VAL A 304 -8.24 6.75 12.90
CA VAL A 304 -8.82 7.05 14.18
C VAL A 304 -8.51 6.00 15.22
N SER A 305 -8.28 6.46 16.41
CA SER A 305 -8.48 5.71 17.65
C SER A 305 -9.76 6.19 18.33
N ALA A 306 -10.12 5.60 19.47
CA ALA A 306 -11.24 6.08 20.28
C ALA A 306 -11.07 7.56 20.74
N GLN A 307 -9.85 8.09 20.68
CA GLN A 307 -9.50 9.44 21.14
C GLN A 307 -9.24 10.43 20.01
N VAL A 308 -9.02 9.95 18.78
CA VAL A 308 -8.66 10.80 17.64
C VAL A 308 -9.62 10.54 16.49
N ILE A 309 -10.35 11.57 16.11
CA ILE A 309 -11.35 11.51 15.05
C ILE A 309 -10.73 12.03 13.75
N GLY A 310 -10.72 11.18 12.72
CA GLY A 310 -10.36 11.59 11.36
C GLY A 310 -11.46 12.43 10.72
N ILE A 311 -11.13 13.11 9.66
CA ILE A 311 -12.09 13.88 8.89
C ILE A 311 -12.48 13.16 7.59
N PRO A 312 -13.70 13.35 7.10
CA PRO A 312 -14.12 12.78 5.82
C PRO A 312 -13.39 13.43 4.63
N ASP A 313 -13.34 12.75 3.50
CA ASP A 313 -12.58 13.13 2.32
C ASP A 313 -12.98 14.50 1.73
N ASP A 314 -14.26 14.87 1.82
CA ASP A 314 -14.76 16.20 1.38
C ASP A 314 -14.16 17.34 2.22
N LYS A 315 -13.91 17.09 3.51
CA LYS A 315 -13.24 18.04 4.40
C LYS A 315 -11.76 18.21 4.07
N LEU A 316 -11.07 17.14 3.63
CA LEU A 316 -9.70 17.28 3.11
C LEU A 316 -9.67 18.23 1.91
N ILE A 317 -10.61 18.05 0.97
CA ILE A 317 -10.75 18.92 -0.19
C ILE A 317 -11.08 20.36 0.26
N GLU A 318 -12.07 20.55 1.12
CA GLU A 318 -12.50 21.88 1.60
C GLU A 318 -11.32 22.65 2.23
N ARG A 319 -10.56 21.99 3.13
CA ARG A 319 -9.38 22.62 3.78
C ARG A 319 -8.28 22.96 2.78
N THR A 320 -8.06 22.12 1.78
CA THR A 320 -7.09 22.38 0.70
C THR A 320 -7.51 23.56 -0.18
N ARG A 321 -8.82 23.75 -0.39
CA ARG A 321 -9.37 24.84 -1.21
C ARG A 321 -9.07 26.22 -0.64
N ALA A 322 -8.62 26.34 0.59
CA ALA A 322 -8.12 27.61 1.15
C ALA A 322 -6.89 28.14 0.37
N THR A 323 -6.04 27.23 -0.15
CA THR A 323 -4.76 27.57 -0.78
C THR A 323 -4.60 27.08 -2.22
N TYR A 324 -5.49 26.16 -2.70
CA TYR A 324 -5.43 25.62 -4.07
C TYR A 324 -6.81 25.53 -4.73
N LYS A 325 -6.90 26.00 -5.99
CA LYS A 325 -8.15 26.02 -6.78
C LYS A 325 -8.12 25.08 -8.01
N GLY A 326 -6.98 24.41 -8.25
CA GLY A 326 -6.82 23.53 -9.40
C GLY A 326 -7.44 22.13 -9.21
N PRO A 327 -7.27 21.23 -10.19
CA PRO A 327 -7.79 19.86 -10.12
C PRO A 327 -7.21 19.07 -8.94
N LEU A 328 -8.09 18.52 -8.10
CA LEU A 328 -7.73 17.75 -6.90
C LEU A 328 -8.71 16.60 -6.68
N VAL A 329 -8.17 15.42 -6.39
CA VAL A 329 -8.92 14.21 -6.05
C VAL A 329 -8.38 13.61 -4.76
N VAL A 330 -9.25 13.12 -3.89
CA VAL A 330 -8.84 12.20 -2.82
C VAL A 330 -8.79 10.80 -3.43
N GLY A 331 -7.61 10.17 -3.35
CA GLY A 331 -7.39 8.85 -3.91
C GLY A 331 -8.17 7.77 -3.16
N GLU A 332 -8.61 6.77 -3.88
CA GLU A 332 -9.24 5.56 -3.38
C GLU A 332 -8.42 4.36 -3.84
N ASP A 333 -8.45 3.27 -3.08
CA ASP A 333 -7.79 2.03 -3.48
C ASP A 333 -8.34 1.56 -4.84
N LEU A 334 -7.46 1.11 -5.73
CA LEU A 334 -7.74 0.71 -7.11
C LEU A 334 -8.16 1.85 -8.06
N MET A 335 -8.16 3.11 -7.62
CA MET A 335 -8.29 4.24 -8.55
C MET A 335 -7.08 4.30 -9.47
N SER A 336 -7.33 4.46 -10.78
CA SER A 336 -6.27 4.57 -11.79
C SER A 336 -6.32 5.87 -12.55
N PHE A 337 -5.15 6.36 -12.94
CA PHE A 337 -4.95 7.56 -13.74
C PHE A 337 -4.19 7.20 -15.01
N SER A 338 -4.78 7.46 -16.18
CA SER A 338 -4.15 7.33 -17.48
C SER A 338 -3.62 8.69 -17.93
N ILE A 339 -2.30 8.84 -17.97
CA ILE A 339 -1.60 10.09 -18.29
C ILE A 339 -1.11 9.99 -19.73
N THR A 340 -1.75 10.73 -20.63
CA THR A 340 -1.50 10.73 -22.07
C THR A 340 -1.19 12.13 -22.59
N PRO A 341 -0.77 12.30 -23.85
CA PRO A 341 -0.67 13.61 -24.46
C PRO A 341 -1.99 14.44 -24.44
N LYS A 342 -3.13 13.78 -24.28
CA LYS A 342 -4.44 14.43 -24.23
C LYS A 342 -4.81 14.96 -22.84
N GLY A 343 -4.15 14.46 -21.79
CA GLY A 343 -4.42 14.84 -20.40
C GLY A 343 -4.35 13.67 -19.43
N VAL A 344 -5.07 13.80 -18.32
CA VAL A 344 -5.18 12.81 -17.26
C VAL A 344 -6.63 12.34 -17.16
N ASP A 345 -6.85 11.07 -17.50
CA ASP A 345 -8.15 10.42 -17.35
C ASP A 345 -8.17 9.61 -16.05
N ILE A 346 -9.30 9.61 -15.34
CA ILE A 346 -9.49 8.93 -14.06
C ILE A 346 -10.42 7.75 -14.25
N TYR A 347 -9.97 6.60 -13.77
CA TYR A 347 -10.79 5.39 -13.61
C TYR A 347 -11.06 5.17 -12.12
N ARG A 348 -12.33 4.98 -11.75
CA ARG A 348 -12.77 4.56 -10.41
C ARG A 348 -13.28 3.11 -10.48
N HIS A 349 -12.87 2.30 -9.51
CA HIS A 349 -13.20 0.87 -9.45
C HIS A 349 -14.60 0.63 -8.87
#